data_4144025c8ed207fe7a5e23bdb3da8b10
#
_entry.id   4144025c8ed207fe7a5e23bdb3da8b10
#
_cell.length_a   1.000
_cell.length_b   1.000
_cell.length_c   1.000
_cell.angle_alpha   90.00
_cell.angle_beta   90.00
_cell.angle_gamma   90.00
#
_symmetry.space_group_name_H-M   'P 1'
#
loop_
_entity.id
_entity.type
_entity.pdbx_description
1 polymer ?
#
loop_
_entity_poly.entity_id
_entity_poly.type
_entity_poly.pdbx_seq_one_letter_code
_entity_poly.pdbx_strand_id
1 'polypeptide(L)'
;AYADAEALLINNDFDGAIEEFKKISGYKDADERALEAYYQKADSLQSAGNDKAAAIAFGQSDGYKDSRERSITLWNTIAEHPTLAAGRRHTVGIRSDGTVAAVGGNNDGQCETSAFSDIIAVAAGNFHTVGLRADGTVVSCGKTTNKQCDVSSWENIVSIAASGNHTVGLKIDGTVLATGSNVCGQLNVSSWSDIVAISSNISHTVGLTASGKVVAVGSNNDEQLQVSVWENIIAIAAGTRHTVGLKADGTVVAVGNNADGQCDVSDWTDIVAIAAGTNFTVGLKSDGTVIATSVPK
;
A
#
# COMPACT_ATOMS: atom_id res chain seq x y z
N ALA A 1 -1.70 37.24 7.35
CA ALA A 1 -2.02 35.89 6.80
C ALA A 1 -1.35 35.66 5.43
N TYR A 2 -1.81 36.31 4.27
CA TYR A 2 -1.23 35.98 2.96
C TYR A 2 0.26 36.36 2.87
N ALA A 3 0.67 37.57 3.32
CA ALA A 3 2.06 38.01 3.31
C ALA A 3 2.93 37.17 4.27
N ASP A 4 2.38 36.70 5.35
CA ASP A 4 3.08 35.83 6.32
C ASP A 4 3.30 34.44 5.70
N ALA A 5 2.33 33.90 5.00
CA ALA A 5 2.45 32.63 4.25
C ALA A 5 3.53 32.72 3.15
N GLU A 6 3.58 33.83 2.40
CA GLU A 6 4.64 34.09 1.42
C GLU A 6 6.02 34.18 2.06
N ALA A 7 6.13 34.83 3.23
CA ALA A 7 7.39 34.94 3.93
C ALA A 7 7.90 33.57 4.42
N LEU A 8 7.01 32.69 4.89
CA LEU A 8 7.34 31.33 5.27
C LEU A 8 7.84 30.51 4.05
N LEU A 9 7.16 30.61 2.91
CA LEU A 9 7.58 29.93 1.70
C LEU A 9 8.96 30.39 1.20
N ILE A 10 9.22 31.68 1.21
CA ILE A 10 10.54 32.24 0.82
C ILE A 10 11.65 31.75 1.78
N ASN A 11 11.34 31.52 3.03
CA ASN A 11 12.30 31.04 4.04
C ASN A 11 12.40 29.50 4.07
N ASN A 12 11.77 28.78 3.14
CA ASN A 12 11.71 27.33 3.06
C ASN A 12 11.02 26.65 4.27
N ASP A 13 10.22 27.40 5.01
CA ASP A 13 9.28 26.82 5.98
C ASP A 13 8.00 26.38 5.23
N PHE A 14 8.12 25.26 4.52
CA PHE A 14 7.06 24.76 3.65
C PHE A 14 5.83 24.35 4.44
N ASP A 15 5.98 23.72 5.61
CA ASP A 15 4.84 23.27 6.42
C ASP A 15 4.07 24.46 6.96
N GLY A 16 4.77 25.46 7.51
CA GLY A 16 4.15 26.70 7.96
C GLY A 16 3.44 27.43 6.81
N ALA A 17 4.07 27.53 5.63
CA ALA A 17 3.46 28.15 4.46
C ALA A 17 2.18 27.43 4.02
N ILE A 18 2.20 26.08 3.92
CA ILE A 18 1.05 25.26 3.55
C ILE A 18 -0.12 25.49 4.52
N GLU A 19 0.14 25.47 5.83
CA GLU A 19 -0.90 25.69 6.85
C GLU A 19 -1.52 27.10 6.73
N GLU A 20 -0.70 28.13 6.57
CA GLU A 20 -1.20 29.50 6.45
C GLU A 20 -1.97 29.74 5.14
N PHE A 21 -1.51 29.22 4.00
CA PHE A 21 -2.26 29.31 2.74
C PHE A 21 -3.61 28.58 2.82
N LYS A 22 -3.67 27.39 3.45
CA LYS A 22 -4.92 26.64 3.66
C LYS A 22 -5.95 27.40 4.50
N LYS A 23 -5.53 28.17 5.51
CA LYS A 23 -6.42 29.00 6.32
C LYS A 23 -7.13 30.10 5.54
N ILE A 24 -6.57 30.49 4.41
CA ILE A 24 -7.07 31.56 3.53
C ILE A 24 -7.45 31.03 2.14
N SER A 25 -7.81 29.74 2.05
CA SER A 25 -8.26 29.12 0.79
C SER A 25 -9.36 29.95 0.11
N GLY A 26 -9.27 30.07 -1.22
CA GLY A 26 -10.15 30.92 -2.04
C GLY A 26 -9.80 32.41 -2.01
N TYR A 27 -8.78 32.86 -1.28
CA TYR A 27 -8.31 34.24 -1.33
C TYR A 27 -7.13 34.38 -2.29
N LYS A 28 -7.29 35.18 -3.35
CA LYS A 28 -6.30 35.35 -4.43
C LYS A 28 -5.91 33.98 -5.03
N ASP A 29 -4.61 33.70 -5.09
CA ASP A 29 -3.99 32.47 -5.57
C ASP A 29 -3.50 31.56 -4.41
N ALA A 30 -4.06 31.71 -3.21
CA ALA A 30 -3.61 30.98 -2.02
C ALA A 30 -3.61 29.46 -2.22
N ASP A 31 -4.60 28.93 -2.93
CA ASP A 31 -4.70 27.49 -3.20
C ASP A 31 -3.56 27.02 -4.13
N GLU A 32 -3.23 27.80 -5.18
CA GLU A 32 -2.10 27.51 -6.07
C GLU A 32 -0.76 27.64 -5.33
N ARG A 33 -0.62 28.64 -4.46
CA ARG A 33 0.59 28.83 -3.64
C ARG A 33 0.78 27.69 -2.62
N ALA A 34 -0.30 27.13 -2.08
CA ALA A 34 -0.24 25.95 -1.24
C ALA A 34 0.29 24.72 -2.03
N LEU A 35 -0.18 24.52 -3.27
CA LEU A 35 0.32 23.46 -4.14
C LEU A 35 1.81 23.67 -4.48
N GLU A 36 2.23 24.91 -4.74
CA GLU A 36 3.63 25.25 -4.96
C GLU A 36 4.49 24.93 -3.74
N ALA A 37 4.02 25.25 -2.54
CA ALA A 37 4.73 24.94 -1.30
C ALA A 37 4.92 23.42 -1.10
N TYR A 38 3.90 22.60 -1.40
CA TYR A 38 4.03 21.15 -1.42
C TYR A 38 5.06 20.68 -2.45
N TYR A 39 5.05 21.25 -3.64
CA TYR A 39 6.00 20.88 -4.70
C TYR A 39 7.45 21.22 -4.30
N GLN A 40 7.71 22.41 -3.75
CA GLN A 40 9.05 22.79 -3.28
C GLN A 40 9.51 21.94 -2.08
N LYS A 41 8.59 21.60 -1.16
CA LYS A 41 8.86 20.64 -0.09
C LYS A 41 9.30 19.29 -0.66
N ALA A 42 8.61 18.80 -1.69
CA ALA A 42 8.92 17.54 -2.34
C ALA A 42 10.31 17.55 -2.98
N ASP A 43 10.68 18.62 -3.70
CA ASP A 43 12.03 18.79 -4.26
C ASP A 43 13.12 18.76 -3.18
N SER A 44 12.88 19.43 -2.06
CA SER A 44 13.81 19.46 -0.92
C SER A 44 13.97 18.07 -0.30
N LEU A 45 12.88 17.35 -0.07
CA LEU A 45 12.87 15.98 0.48
C LEU A 45 13.57 14.99 -0.45
N GLN A 46 13.33 15.07 -1.76
CA GLN A 46 13.98 14.22 -2.76
C GLN A 46 15.50 14.49 -2.80
N SER A 47 15.90 15.75 -2.76
CA SER A 47 17.32 16.12 -2.72
C SER A 47 18.02 15.63 -1.45
N ALA A 48 17.28 15.46 -0.36
CA ALA A 48 17.76 14.90 0.90
C ALA A 48 17.72 13.36 0.93
N GLY A 49 17.31 12.69 -0.15
CA GLY A 49 17.21 11.22 -0.23
C GLY A 49 15.98 10.62 0.49
N ASN A 50 15.02 11.45 0.86
CA ASN A 50 13.78 10.99 1.50
C ASN A 50 12.67 10.77 0.46
N ASP A 51 12.84 9.76 -0.40
CA ASP A 51 12.01 9.52 -1.57
C ASP A 51 10.54 9.23 -1.22
N LYS A 52 10.26 8.51 -0.11
CA LYS A 52 8.86 8.24 0.31
C LYS A 52 8.13 9.51 0.70
N ALA A 53 8.75 10.36 1.50
CA ALA A 53 8.16 11.65 1.89
C ALA A 53 8.05 12.63 0.71
N ALA A 54 9.05 12.62 -0.19
CA ALA A 54 9.00 13.39 -1.43
C ALA A 54 7.83 12.95 -2.33
N ALA A 55 7.64 11.63 -2.51
CA ALA A 55 6.55 11.10 -3.31
C ALA A 55 5.18 11.53 -2.77
N ILE A 56 4.98 11.52 -1.45
CA ILE A 56 3.75 12.03 -0.82
C ILE A 56 3.56 13.52 -1.10
N ALA A 57 4.60 14.34 -0.89
CA ALA A 57 4.49 15.79 -1.06
C ALA A 57 4.20 16.16 -2.52
N PHE A 58 4.80 15.46 -3.51
CA PHE A 58 4.41 15.58 -4.90
C PHE A 58 2.94 15.16 -5.13
N GLY A 59 2.48 14.07 -4.53
CA GLY A 59 1.08 13.65 -4.62
C GLY A 59 0.10 14.66 -3.97
N GLN A 60 0.53 15.38 -2.93
CA GLN A 60 -0.25 16.45 -2.31
C GLN A 60 -0.28 17.75 -3.13
N SER A 61 0.67 17.94 -4.05
CA SER A 61 0.70 19.03 -5.01
C SER A 61 0.07 18.67 -6.36
N ASP A 62 -0.79 17.63 -6.41
CA ASP A 62 -1.43 17.19 -7.65
C ASP A 62 -2.12 18.34 -8.40
N GLY A 63 -1.91 18.41 -9.70
CA GLY A 63 -2.33 19.51 -10.56
C GLY A 63 -1.33 20.67 -10.69
N TYR A 64 -0.22 20.67 -9.93
CA TYR A 64 0.85 21.65 -10.04
C TYR A 64 2.04 21.06 -10.80
N LYS A 65 2.38 21.61 -11.96
CA LYS A 65 3.48 21.16 -12.85
C LYS A 65 3.38 19.63 -13.14
N ASP A 66 4.50 18.92 -13.02
CA ASP A 66 4.65 17.47 -13.23
C ASP A 66 4.55 16.65 -11.93
N SER A 67 3.98 17.24 -10.88
CA SER A 67 3.92 16.65 -9.54
C SER A 67 3.35 15.22 -9.50
N ARG A 68 2.27 14.98 -10.23
CA ARG A 68 1.65 13.63 -10.29
C ARG A 68 2.57 12.61 -10.92
N GLU A 69 3.21 12.93 -12.05
CA GLU A 69 4.14 12.03 -12.73
C GLU A 69 5.35 11.73 -11.84
N ARG A 70 5.92 12.73 -11.19
CA ARG A 70 7.05 12.56 -10.26
C ARG A 70 6.69 11.72 -9.04
N SER A 71 5.52 11.95 -8.44
CA SER A 71 5.01 11.13 -7.34
C SER A 71 4.91 9.66 -7.73
N ILE A 72 4.24 9.35 -8.85
CA ILE A 72 4.07 7.97 -9.33
C ILE A 72 5.43 7.34 -9.66
N THR A 73 6.32 8.08 -10.32
CA THR A 73 7.67 7.59 -10.66
C THR A 73 8.47 7.22 -9.41
N LEU A 74 8.46 8.07 -8.38
CA LEU A 74 9.11 7.78 -7.12
C LEU A 74 8.51 6.54 -6.44
N TRP A 75 7.18 6.46 -6.33
CA TRP A 75 6.53 5.29 -5.76
C TRP A 75 6.88 4.00 -6.50
N ASN A 76 6.93 4.00 -7.83
CA ASN A 76 7.34 2.83 -8.62
C ASN A 76 8.82 2.46 -8.40
N THR A 77 9.69 3.45 -8.16
CA THR A 77 11.12 3.21 -7.89
C THR A 77 11.36 2.59 -6.51
N ILE A 78 10.58 2.99 -5.51
CA ILE A 78 10.71 2.49 -4.13
C ILE A 78 9.82 1.27 -3.84
N ALA A 79 9.02 0.82 -4.82
CA ALA A 79 8.15 -0.35 -4.67
C ALA A 79 8.95 -1.60 -4.32
N GLU A 80 8.58 -2.26 -3.25
CA GLU A 80 9.16 -3.54 -2.86
C GLU A 80 8.42 -4.68 -3.57
N HIS A 81 9.16 -5.58 -4.20
CA HIS A 81 8.61 -6.77 -4.82
C HIS A 81 8.83 -7.99 -3.90
N PRO A 82 7.79 -8.56 -3.29
CA PRO A 82 7.94 -9.70 -2.41
C PRO A 82 8.40 -10.93 -3.20
N THR A 83 9.58 -11.45 -2.84
CA THR A 83 10.17 -12.66 -3.44
C THR A 83 9.76 -13.93 -2.72
N LEU A 84 9.09 -13.81 -1.57
CA LEU A 84 8.58 -14.90 -0.76
C LEU A 84 7.16 -14.58 -0.30
N ALA A 85 6.24 -15.53 -0.41
CA ALA A 85 4.89 -15.39 0.09
C ALA A 85 4.38 -16.68 0.76
N ALA A 86 3.58 -16.51 1.81
CA ALA A 86 2.95 -17.60 2.52
C ALA A 86 1.42 -17.53 2.37
N GLY A 87 0.84 -18.56 1.83
CA GLY A 87 -0.59 -18.79 1.84
C GLY A 87 -1.05 -19.56 3.09
N ARG A 88 -2.30 -20.01 3.08
CA ARG A 88 -2.84 -20.73 4.24
C ARG A 88 -2.15 -22.06 4.52
N ARG A 89 -1.71 -22.78 3.49
CA ARG A 89 -1.15 -24.15 3.59
C ARG A 89 0.03 -24.39 2.64
N HIS A 90 0.54 -23.35 1.99
CA HIS A 90 1.68 -23.43 1.08
C HIS A 90 2.54 -22.17 1.19
N THR A 91 3.76 -22.29 0.76
CA THR A 91 4.72 -21.20 0.69
C THR A 91 5.32 -21.20 -0.71
N VAL A 92 5.54 -20.02 -1.26
CA VAL A 92 6.13 -19.82 -2.59
C VAL A 92 7.29 -18.85 -2.52
N GLY A 93 8.32 -19.11 -3.30
CA GLY A 93 9.51 -18.25 -3.38
C GLY A 93 10.08 -18.23 -4.79
N ILE A 94 10.63 -17.07 -5.18
CA ILE A 94 11.27 -16.87 -6.47
C ILE A 94 12.71 -17.37 -6.39
N ARG A 95 13.15 -18.15 -7.39
CA ARG A 95 14.55 -18.52 -7.58
C ARG A 95 15.31 -17.42 -8.34
N SER A 96 16.63 -17.48 -8.27
CA SER A 96 17.52 -16.52 -8.94
C SER A 96 17.38 -16.49 -10.47
N ASP A 97 16.78 -17.52 -11.06
CA ASP A 97 16.50 -17.62 -12.50
C ASP A 97 15.10 -17.11 -12.87
N GLY A 98 14.34 -16.51 -11.93
CA GLY A 98 13.00 -16.01 -12.16
C GLY A 98 11.91 -17.09 -12.19
N THR A 99 12.24 -18.36 -11.92
CA THR A 99 11.25 -19.42 -11.72
C THR A 99 10.75 -19.44 -10.27
N VAL A 100 9.65 -20.14 -10.00
CA VAL A 100 9.04 -20.19 -8.68
C VAL A 100 9.10 -21.59 -8.08
N ALA A 101 9.55 -21.67 -6.82
CA ALA A 101 9.41 -22.85 -5.98
C ALA A 101 8.16 -22.72 -5.13
N ALA A 102 7.39 -23.78 -5.03
CA ALA A 102 6.24 -23.87 -4.13
C ALA A 102 6.28 -25.16 -3.33
N VAL A 103 5.95 -25.06 -2.04
CA VAL A 103 5.92 -26.21 -1.12
C VAL A 103 4.69 -26.15 -0.21
N GLY A 104 4.20 -27.29 0.21
CA GLY A 104 3.06 -27.41 1.12
C GLY A 104 1.86 -28.08 0.48
N GLY A 105 0.65 -27.65 0.89
CA GLY A 105 -0.60 -28.22 0.37
C GLY A 105 -0.78 -27.92 -1.12
N ASN A 106 -1.20 -28.93 -1.89
CA ASN A 106 -1.40 -28.80 -3.34
C ASN A 106 -2.72 -29.44 -3.84
N ASN A 107 -3.70 -29.60 -2.95
CA ASN A 107 -4.97 -30.24 -3.31
C ASN A 107 -5.78 -29.45 -4.34
N ASP A 108 -5.58 -28.15 -4.43
CA ASP A 108 -6.24 -27.25 -5.37
C ASP A 108 -5.31 -26.83 -6.53
N GLY A 109 -4.07 -27.40 -6.64
CA GLY A 109 -3.08 -27.03 -7.66
C GLY A 109 -2.29 -25.75 -7.34
N GLN A 110 -2.32 -25.26 -6.09
CA GLN A 110 -1.68 -24.00 -5.69
C GLN A 110 -0.14 -24.05 -5.71
N CYS A 111 0.46 -25.23 -5.84
CA CYS A 111 1.90 -25.41 -6.03
C CYS A 111 2.30 -25.74 -7.47
N GLU A 112 1.38 -25.71 -8.43
CA GLU A 112 1.63 -26.00 -9.86
C GLU A 112 2.30 -24.80 -10.57
N THR A 113 3.49 -24.42 -10.12
CA THR A 113 4.20 -23.23 -10.58
C THR A 113 5.12 -23.43 -11.77
N SER A 114 5.02 -24.57 -12.49
CA SER A 114 5.90 -24.90 -13.64
C SER A 114 5.82 -23.92 -14.82
N ALA A 115 4.68 -23.20 -14.96
CA ALA A 115 4.48 -22.17 -15.99
C ALA A 115 4.94 -20.75 -15.54
N PHE A 116 5.49 -20.63 -14.33
CA PHE A 116 5.93 -19.34 -13.80
C PHE A 116 7.38 -19.09 -14.21
N SER A 117 7.58 -18.18 -15.16
CA SER A 117 8.88 -17.71 -15.65
C SER A 117 8.92 -16.19 -15.60
N ASP A 118 10.12 -15.64 -15.49
CA ASP A 118 10.40 -14.20 -15.45
C ASP A 118 9.65 -13.48 -14.30
N ILE A 119 9.45 -14.20 -13.20
CA ILE A 119 8.71 -13.71 -12.05
C ILE A 119 9.58 -12.77 -11.21
N ILE A 120 9.03 -11.58 -10.92
CA ILE A 120 9.67 -10.56 -10.07
C ILE A 120 8.97 -10.40 -8.71
N ALA A 121 7.70 -10.79 -8.59
CA ALA A 121 6.97 -10.78 -7.33
C ALA A 121 6.01 -11.98 -7.23
N VAL A 122 5.79 -12.47 -6.02
CA VAL A 122 4.80 -13.52 -5.73
C VAL A 122 3.85 -13.11 -4.62
N ALA A 123 2.61 -13.58 -4.73
CA ALA A 123 1.61 -13.48 -3.68
C ALA A 123 0.87 -14.81 -3.53
N ALA A 124 0.42 -15.13 -2.31
CA ALA A 124 -0.23 -16.39 -2.01
C ALA A 124 -1.53 -16.16 -1.21
N GLY A 125 -2.63 -16.62 -1.76
CA GLY A 125 -3.93 -16.65 -1.09
C GLY A 125 -4.13 -17.94 -0.27
N ASN A 126 -5.38 -18.24 0.09
CA ASN A 126 -5.65 -19.45 0.85
C ASN A 126 -5.35 -20.73 0.05
N PHE A 127 -5.68 -20.73 -1.26
CA PHE A 127 -5.65 -21.89 -2.14
C PHE A 127 -5.18 -21.57 -3.56
N HIS A 128 -4.48 -20.45 -3.74
CA HIS A 128 -3.94 -20.04 -5.05
C HIS A 128 -2.64 -19.28 -4.88
N THR A 129 -1.84 -19.27 -5.93
CA THR A 129 -0.58 -18.56 -6.05
C THR A 129 -0.65 -17.63 -7.24
N VAL A 130 -0.06 -16.45 -7.09
CA VAL A 130 0.01 -15.42 -8.14
C VAL A 130 1.46 -15.00 -8.31
N GLY A 131 1.89 -14.87 -9.55
CA GLY A 131 3.21 -14.35 -9.93
C GLY A 131 3.07 -13.14 -10.86
N LEU A 132 3.80 -12.08 -10.55
CA LEU A 132 3.96 -10.92 -11.41
C LEU A 132 5.22 -11.13 -12.26
N ARG A 133 5.09 -11.01 -13.58
CA ARG A 133 6.21 -11.06 -14.50
C ARG A 133 6.86 -9.69 -14.70
N ALA A 134 8.12 -9.71 -15.12
CA ALA A 134 8.88 -8.49 -15.41
C ALA A 134 8.26 -7.63 -16.52
N ASP A 135 7.45 -8.20 -17.40
CA ASP A 135 6.73 -7.50 -18.47
C ASP A 135 5.40 -6.88 -18.01
N GLY A 136 5.06 -7.00 -16.71
CA GLY A 136 3.82 -6.48 -16.13
C GLY A 136 2.59 -7.36 -16.38
N THR A 137 2.74 -8.58 -16.92
CA THR A 137 1.67 -9.58 -16.98
C THR A 137 1.64 -10.41 -15.71
N VAL A 138 0.50 -11.09 -15.47
CA VAL A 138 0.27 -11.86 -14.25
C VAL A 138 -0.07 -13.31 -14.58
N VAL A 139 0.50 -14.23 -13.83
CA VAL A 139 0.23 -15.67 -13.92
C VAL A 139 -0.30 -16.18 -12.58
N SER A 140 -1.14 -17.19 -12.60
CA SER A 140 -1.68 -17.79 -11.38
C SER A 140 -1.88 -19.29 -11.51
N CYS A 141 -1.90 -19.97 -10.37
CA CYS A 141 -2.29 -21.37 -10.28
C CYS A 141 -3.08 -21.63 -8.99
N GLY A 142 -3.78 -22.74 -8.94
CA GLY A 142 -4.56 -23.12 -7.78
C GLY A 142 -6.06 -23.10 -8.03
N LYS A 143 -6.82 -22.90 -6.97
CA LYS A 143 -8.29 -22.95 -7.01
C LYS A 143 -8.89 -21.85 -7.87
N THR A 144 -9.84 -22.21 -8.73
CA THR A 144 -10.51 -21.29 -9.67
C THR A 144 -11.99 -21.05 -9.38
N THR A 145 -12.56 -21.72 -8.37
CA THR A 145 -14.02 -21.72 -8.13
C THR A 145 -14.64 -20.36 -7.88
N ASN A 146 -13.87 -19.40 -7.37
CA ASN A 146 -14.32 -18.01 -7.18
C ASN A 146 -13.70 -17.05 -8.21
N LYS A 147 -13.08 -17.57 -9.29
CA LYS A 147 -12.37 -16.76 -10.29
C LYS A 147 -11.12 -16.04 -9.78
N GLN A 148 -10.58 -16.42 -8.63
CA GLN A 148 -9.38 -15.77 -8.04
C GLN A 148 -8.12 -15.93 -8.87
N CYS A 149 -8.13 -16.83 -9.86
CA CYS A 149 -7.06 -17.04 -10.83
C CYS A 149 -7.34 -16.39 -12.21
N ASP A 150 -8.41 -15.60 -12.37
CA ASP A 150 -8.76 -14.98 -13.66
C ASP A 150 -7.93 -13.69 -13.85
N VAL A 151 -6.62 -13.83 -14.03
CA VAL A 151 -5.65 -12.73 -14.15
C VAL A 151 -4.95 -12.68 -15.52
N SER A 152 -5.26 -13.61 -16.43
CA SER A 152 -4.53 -13.77 -17.70
C SER A 152 -4.65 -12.59 -18.67
N SER A 153 -5.63 -11.71 -18.48
CA SER A 153 -5.80 -10.47 -19.24
C SER A 153 -5.19 -9.25 -18.59
N TRP A 154 -4.52 -9.42 -17.44
CA TRP A 154 -3.95 -8.30 -16.71
C TRP A 154 -2.60 -7.90 -17.32
N GLU A 155 -2.47 -6.61 -17.62
CA GLU A 155 -1.29 -5.98 -18.21
C GLU A 155 -0.95 -4.69 -17.47
N ASN A 156 0.30 -4.28 -17.57
CA ASN A 156 0.83 -3.07 -16.92
C ASN A 156 0.72 -3.12 -15.40
N ILE A 157 0.80 -4.32 -14.82
CA ILE A 157 0.76 -4.51 -13.36
C ILE A 157 2.15 -4.26 -12.77
N VAL A 158 2.19 -3.50 -11.68
CA VAL A 158 3.42 -3.16 -10.93
C VAL A 158 3.45 -3.75 -9.53
N SER A 159 2.30 -4.17 -9.01
CA SER A 159 2.21 -4.84 -7.70
C SER A 159 1.02 -5.78 -7.66
N ILE A 160 1.15 -6.86 -6.91
CA ILE A 160 0.10 -7.87 -6.71
C ILE A 160 -0.11 -8.15 -5.23
N ALA A 161 -1.35 -8.40 -4.84
CA ALA A 161 -1.71 -8.93 -3.53
C ALA A 161 -2.72 -10.08 -3.71
N ALA A 162 -2.55 -11.14 -2.93
CA ALA A 162 -3.47 -12.27 -2.93
C ALA A 162 -3.73 -12.71 -1.49
N SER A 163 -4.98 -12.89 -1.14
CA SER A 163 -5.37 -13.38 0.17
C SER A 163 -6.76 -14.01 0.11
N GLY A 164 -7.11 -14.82 1.08
CA GLY A 164 -8.42 -15.49 1.07
C GLY A 164 -8.68 -16.17 -0.27
N ASN A 165 -9.71 -15.70 -0.96
CA ASN A 165 -10.15 -16.18 -2.27
C ASN A 165 -10.24 -15.03 -3.30
N HIS A 166 -9.38 -14.02 -3.21
CA HIS A 166 -9.32 -12.93 -4.20
C HIS A 166 -7.88 -12.51 -4.50
N THR A 167 -7.69 -11.89 -5.63
CA THR A 167 -6.42 -11.36 -6.14
C THR A 167 -6.62 -9.90 -6.51
N VAL A 168 -5.64 -9.08 -6.21
CA VAL A 168 -5.62 -7.64 -6.50
C VAL A 168 -4.35 -7.32 -7.27
N GLY A 169 -4.45 -6.50 -8.30
CA GLY A 169 -3.33 -5.99 -9.09
C GLY A 169 -3.36 -4.48 -9.18
N LEU A 170 -2.26 -3.86 -8.85
CA LEU A 170 -2.03 -2.42 -9.04
C LEU A 170 -1.42 -2.19 -10.41
N LYS A 171 -2.03 -1.33 -11.22
CA LYS A 171 -1.49 -0.91 -12.50
C LYS A 171 -0.55 0.29 -12.36
N ILE A 172 0.35 0.43 -13.32
CA ILE A 172 1.31 1.54 -13.37
C ILE A 172 0.64 2.93 -13.44
N ASP A 173 -0.60 3.00 -13.92
CA ASP A 173 -1.39 4.23 -14.00
C ASP A 173 -2.11 4.58 -12.68
N GLY A 174 -1.88 3.80 -11.61
CA GLY A 174 -2.49 3.98 -10.30
C GLY A 174 -3.93 3.48 -10.20
N THR A 175 -4.47 2.80 -11.22
CA THR A 175 -5.74 2.09 -11.13
C THR A 175 -5.56 0.67 -10.58
N VAL A 176 -6.63 0.06 -10.08
CA VAL A 176 -6.57 -1.25 -9.42
C VAL A 176 -7.54 -2.22 -10.08
N LEU A 177 -7.06 -3.43 -10.34
CA LEU A 177 -7.87 -4.56 -10.76
C LEU A 177 -8.04 -5.53 -9.59
N ALA A 178 -9.19 -6.20 -9.53
CA ALA A 178 -9.43 -7.25 -8.55
C ALA A 178 -10.31 -8.34 -9.13
N THR A 179 -10.02 -9.60 -8.76
CA THR A 179 -10.79 -10.77 -9.18
C THR A 179 -10.92 -11.76 -8.03
N GLY A 180 -11.93 -12.61 -8.07
CA GLY A 180 -12.17 -13.59 -7.03
C GLY A 180 -13.50 -13.44 -6.32
N SER A 181 -13.53 -13.79 -5.04
CA SER A 181 -14.71 -13.65 -4.18
C SER A 181 -15.00 -12.17 -3.88
N ASN A 182 -16.27 -11.77 -4.02
CA ASN A 182 -16.75 -10.42 -3.66
C ASN A 182 -17.89 -10.44 -2.62
N VAL A 183 -17.94 -11.45 -1.78
CA VAL A 183 -19.04 -11.65 -0.81
C VAL A 183 -19.16 -10.46 0.18
N CYS A 184 -18.04 -9.82 0.48
CA CYS A 184 -18.00 -8.66 1.39
C CYS A 184 -17.81 -7.33 0.66
N GLY A 185 -17.73 -7.29 -0.67
CA GLY A 185 -17.43 -6.07 -1.43
C GLY A 185 -15.92 -5.80 -1.59
N GLN A 186 -15.04 -6.77 -1.30
CA GLN A 186 -13.58 -6.62 -1.34
C GLN A 186 -13.00 -6.42 -2.76
N LEU A 187 -13.81 -6.58 -3.81
CA LEU A 187 -13.43 -6.29 -5.19
C LEU A 187 -13.91 -4.91 -5.69
N ASN A 188 -14.56 -4.10 -4.85
CA ASN A 188 -15.16 -2.82 -5.27
C ASN A 188 -14.09 -1.71 -5.39
N VAL A 189 -13.03 -1.97 -6.14
CA VAL A 189 -11.86 -1.09 -6.32
C VAL A 189 -11.89 -0.27 -7.62
N SER A 190 -12.90 -0.40 -8.46
CA SER A 190 -12.96 0.18 -9.81
C SER A 190 -12.97 1.72 -9.84
N SER A 191 -13.31 2.37 -8.73
CA SER A 191 -13.27 3.83 -8.59
C SER A 191 -11.92 4.36 -8.04
N TRP A 192 -10.99 3.46 -7.73
CA TRP A 192 -9.71 3.86 -7.16
C TRP A 192 -8.78 4.42 -8.23
N SER A 193 -8.14 5.55 -7.93
CA SER A 193 -7.11 6.18 -8.73
C SER A 193 -5.96 6.63 -7.84
N ASP A 194 -4.82 6.92 -8.45
CA ASP A 194 -3.62 7.39 -7.77
C ASP A 194 -3.11 6.44 -6.69
N ILE A 195 -3.43 5.16 -6.80
CA ILE A 195 -2.96 4.13 -5.87
C ILE A 195 -1.49 3.82 -6.16
N VAL A 196 -0.70 3.74 -5.10
CA VAL A 196 0.77 3.48 -5.16
C VAL A 196 1.16 2.23 -4.37
N ALA A 197 0.29 1.73 -3.51
CA ALA A 197 0.46 0.43 -2.84
C ALA A 197 -0.89 -0.21 -2.55
N ILE A 198 -0.92 -1.53 -2.55
CA ILE A 198 -2.10 -2.34 -2.24
C ILE A 198 -1.78 -3.37 -1.17
N SER A 199 -2.75 -3.66 -0.33
CA SER A 199 -2.70 -4.78 0.61
C SER A 199 -4.07 -5.44 0.68
N SER A 200 -4.12 -6.75 0.84
CA SER A 200 -5.37 -7.48 0.96
C SER A 200 -5.30 -8.57 2.03
N ASN A 201 -6.42 -8.83 2.66
CA ASN A 201 -6.60 -9.99 3.51
C ASN A 201 -7.99 -10.60 3.23
N ILE A 202 -8.35 -11.66 3.92
CA ILE A 202 -9.48 -12.57 3.62
C ILE A 202 -10.73 -11.87 3.08
N SER A 203 -11.11 -10.72 3.63
CA SER A 203 -12.42 -10.09 3.36
C SER A 203 -12.36 -8.59 3.08
N HIS A 204 -11.17 -7.97 3.03
CA HIS A 204 -11.03 -6.55 2.67
C HIS A 204 -9.76 -6.28 1.86
N THR A 205 -9.78 -5.19 1.14
CA THR A 205 -8.69 -4.68 0.30
C THR A 205 -8.41 -3.24 0.70
N VAL A 206 -7.14 -2.88 0.78
CA VAL A 206 -6.66 -1.56 1.19
C VAL A 206 -5.74 -1.01 0.11
N GLY A 207 -5.89 0.26 -0.20
CA GLY A 207 -5.06 1.01 -1.14
C GLY A 207 -4.46 2.24 -0.49
N LEU A 208 -3.18 2.48 -0.74
CA LEU A 208 -2.49 3.72 -0.38
C LEU A 208 -2.47 4.63 -1.59
N THR A 209 -2.91 5.87 -1.43
CA THR A 209 -2.84 6.87 -2.50
C THR A 209 -1.49 7.57 -2.52
N ALA A 210 -1.12 8.13 -3.67
CA ALA A 210 0.10 8.91 -3.85
C ALA A 210 0.21 10.11 -2.88
N SER A 211 -0.92 10.64 -2.43
CA SER A 211 -0.99 11.74 -1.44
C SER A 211 -0.88 11.28 0.03
N GLY A 212 -0.62 10.00 0.28
CA GLY A 212 -0.50 9.46 1.65
C GLY A 212 -1.83 9.26 2.38
N LYS A 213 -2.96 9.24 1.66
CA LYS A 213 -4.27 8.83 2.18
C LYS A 213 -4.51 7.35 1.95
N VAL A 214 -5.46 6.77 2.69
CA VAL A 214 -5.80 5.35 2.59
C VAL A 214 -7.26 5.18 2.20
N VAL A 215 -7.50 4.25 1.28
CA VAL A 215 -8.84 3.79 0.88
C VAL A 215 -8.98 2.31 1.20
N ALA A 216 -10.17 1.87 1.56
CA ALA A 216 -10.43 0.47 1.86
C ALA A 216 -11.84 0.05 1.45
N VAL A 217 -11.99 -1.20 1.03
CA VAL A 217 -13.28 -1.83 0.66
C VAL A 217 -13.34 -3.25 1.18
N GLY A 218 -14.55 -3.75 1.38
CA GLY A 218 -14.79 -5.10 1.87
C GLY A 218 -15.58 -5.13 3.17
N SER A 219 -15.30 -6.13 4.01
CA SER A 219 -15.92 -6.26 5.34
C SER A 219 -15.55 -5.11 6.26
N ASN A 220 -16.54 -4.59 6.98
CA ASN A 220 -16.37 -3.56 8.00
C ASN A 220 -17.04 -3.93 9.34
N ASN A 221 -17.20 -5.24 9.59
CA ASN A 221 -17.88 -5.72 10.80
C ASN A 221 -17.11 -5.38 12.09
N ASP A 222 -15.81 -5.19 11.98
CA ASP A 222 -14.91 -4.84 13.08
C ASP A 222 -14.34 -3.41 12.91
N GLU A 223 -14.94 -2.56 12.08
CA GLU A 223 -14.50 -1.18 11.78
C GLU A 223 -13.13 -1.09 11.07
N GLN A 224 -12.67 -2.17 10.43
CA GLN A 224 -11.38 -2.24 9.73
C GLN A 224 -11.27 -1.35 8.49
N LEU A 225 -12.35 -0.73 8.03
CA LEU A 225 -12.36 0.24 6.93
C LEU A 225 -12.35 1.71 7.38
N GLN A 226 -12.23 2.01 8.69
CA GLN A 226 -12.25 3.37 9.24
C GLN A 226 -10.90 4.09 9.03
N VAL A 227 -10.42 4.15 7.80
CA VAL A 227 -9.09 4.68 7.43
C VAL A 227 -9.13 6.09 6.82
N SER A 228 -10.33 6.67 6.62
CA SER A 228 -10.53 7.92 5.85
C SER A 228 -9.89 9.17 6.47
N VAL A 229 -9.58 9.12 7.77
CA VAL A 229 -8.94 10.22 8.51
C VAL A 229 -7.41 10.09 8.54
N TRP A 230 -6.86 9.03 7.96
CA TRP A 230 -5.41 8.81 7.96
C TRP A 230 -4.72 9.70 6.92
N GLU A 231 -3.63 10.32 7.34
CA GLU A 231 -2.79 11.19 6.52
C GLU A 231 -1.32 10.85 6.71
N ASN A 232 -0.50 11.21 5.73
CA ASN A 232 0.94 10.98 5.71
C ASN A 232 1.33 9.49 5.83
N ILE A 233 0.50 8.60 5.32
CA ILE A 233 0.78 7.17 5.32
C ILE A 233 1.78 6.83 4.21
N ILE A 234 2.81 6.03 4.56
CA ILE A 234 3.87 5.57 3.64
C ILE A 234 3.86 4.06 3.41
N ALA A 235 3.14 3.31 4.26
CA ALA A 235 2.94 1.88 4.06
C ALA A 235 1.63 1.43 4.71
N ILE A 236 1.03 0.37 4.17
CA ILE A 236 -0.23 -0.22 4.64
C ILE A 236 -0.10 -1.72 4.81
N ALA A 237 -0.78 -2.29 5.77
CA ALA A 237 -0.91 -3.73 5.93
C ALA A 237 -2.35 -4.10 6.34
N ALA A 238 -2.93 -5.08 5.66
CA ALA A 238 -4.24 -5.62 5.97
C ALA A 238 -4.08 -6.92 6.80
N GLY A 239 -4.52 -6.89 8.04
CA GLY A 239 -4.71 -8.08 8.87
C GLY A 239 -6.05 -8.77 8.58
N THR A 240 -6.38 -9.85 9.28
CA THR A 240 -7.64 -10.55 9.00
C THR A 240 -8.88 -9.69 9.30
N ARG A 241 -8.83 -8.90 10.37
CA ARG A 241 -9.93 -8.03 10.83
C ARG A 241 -9.48 -6.65 11.27
N HIS A 242 -8.28 -6.23 10.89
CA HIS A 242 -7.73 -4.91 11.19
C HIS A 242 -6.92 -4.39 10.04
N THR A 243 -6.71 -3.09 10.00
CA THR A 243 -5.88 -2.40 9.01
C THR A 243 -4.84 -1.58 9.74
N VAL A 244 -3.62 -1.57 9.24
CA VAL A 244 -2.47 -0.88 9.84
C VAL A 244 -1.88 0.08 8.81
N GLY A 245 -1.52 1.28 9.26
CA GLY A 245 -0.84 2.30 8.47
C GLY A 245 0.43 2.79 9.17
N LEU A 246 1.54 2.81 8.44
CA LEU A 246 2.78 3.43 8.87
C LEU A 246 2.82 4.87 8.38
N LYS A 247 3.05 5.81 9.28
CA LYS A 247 3.22 7.22 8.94
C LYS A 247 4.66 7.57 8.58
N ALA A 248 4.83 8.66 7.85
CA ALA A 248 6.14 9.17 7.44
C ALA A 248 7.05 9.58 8.63
N ASP A 249 6.47 9.87 9.79
CA ASP A 249 7.19 10.19 11.04
C ASP A 249 7.62 8.95 11.82
N GLY A 250 7.37 7.74 11.32
CA GLY A 250 7.71 6.49 11.98
C GLY A 250 6.72 6.04 13.05
N THR A 251 5.58 6.74 13.23
CA THR A 251 4.49 6.29 14.08
C THR A 251 3.53 5.38 13.31
N VAL A 252 2.71 4.59 14.03
CA VAL A 252 1.80 3.62 13.44
C VAL A 252 0.36 3.90 13.88
N VAL A 253 -0.58 3.71 12.97
CA VAL A 253 -2.02 3.77 13.25
C VAL A 253 -2.66 2.44 12.88
N ALA A 254 -3.68 2.03 13.62
CA ALA A 254 -4.43 0.82 13.33
C ALA A 254 -5.91 1.01 13.66
N VAL A 255 -6.78 0.33 12.90
CA VAL A 255 -8.23 0.27 13.13
C VAL A 255 -8.74 -1.14 12.87
N GLY A 256 -9.83 -1.49 13.50
CA GLY A 256 -10.45 -2.79 13.35
C GLY A 256 -10.60 -3.53 14.67
N ASN A 257 -10.69 -4.85 14.58
CA ASN A 257 -10.75 -5.72 15.76
C ASN A 257 -9.53 -5.52 16.65
N ASN A 258 -9.75 -5.36 17.95
CA ASN A 258 -8.69 -5.20 18.96
C ASN A 258 -8.86 -6.14 20.16
N ALA A 259 -9.59 -7.24 19.98
CA ALA A 259 -9.85 -8.20 21.08
C ALA A 259 -8.58 -8.89 21.60
N ASP A 260 -7.58 -9.03 20.73
CA ASP A 260 -6.28 -9.61 21.05
C ASP A 260 -5.16 -8.57 21.13
N GLY A 261 -5.50 -7.25 21.14
CA GLY A 261 -4.54 -6.14 21.19
C GLY A 261 -3.87 -5.84 19.85
N GLN A 262 -4.37 -6.34 18.72
CA GLN A 262 -3.76 -6.16 17.40
C GLN A 262 -3.71 -4.72 16.89
N CYS A 263 -4.47 -3.81 17.49
CA CYS A 263 -4.44 -2.38 17.21
C CYS A 263 -3.71 -1.55 18.28
N ASP A 264 -3.08 -2.18 19.28
CA ASP A 264 -2.34 -1.49 20.34
C ASP A 264 -0.95 -1.04 19.86
N VAL A 265 -0.93 -0.08 18.95
CA VAL A 265 0.27 0.43 18.27
C VAL A 265 0.56 1.92 18.54
N SER A 266 -0.23 2.57 19.41
CA SER A 266 -0.17 4.01 19.65
C SER A 266 1.19 4.51 20.18
N ASP A 267 1.92 3.65 20.89
CA ASP A 267 3.23 3.98 21.50
C ASP A 267 4.41 3.60 20.59
N TRP A 268 4.13 3.13 19.37
CA TRP A 268 5.18 2.72 18.45
C TRP A 268 5.81 3.92 17.75
N THR A 269 7.12 4.01 17.84
CA THR A 269 7.96 5.05 17.21
C THR A 269 9.14 4.40 16.49
N ASP A 270 9.77 5.15 15.60
CA ASP A 270 10.93 4.73 14.83
C ASP A 270 10.67 3.50 13.94
N ILE A 271 9.41 3.28 13.56
CA ILE A 271 9.01 2.15 12.70
C ILE A 271 9.36 2.46 11.25
N VAL A 272 9.97 1.50 10.57
CA VAL A 272 10.35 1.58 9.15
C VAL A 272 9.61 0.58 8.27
N ALA A 273 9.02 -0.47 8.85
CA ALA A 273 8.18 -1.42 8.13
C ALA A 273 7.12 -2.02 9.07
N ILE A 274 5.97 -2.40 8.50
CA ILE A 274 4.85 -3.01 9.21
C ILE A 274 4.37 -4.28 8.51
N ALA A 275 3.85 -5.21 9.29
CA ALA A 275 3.12 -6.37 8.80
C ALA A 275 1.93 -6.66 9.72
N ALA A 276 0.86 -7.21 9.17
CA ALA A 276 -0.34 -7.57 9.92
C ALA A 276 -0.68 -9.05 9.71
N GLY A 277 -0.87 -9.76 10.79
CA GLY A 277 -1.28 -11.16 10.81
C GLY A 277 -2.78 -11.32 11.03
N THR A 278 -3.17 -12.48 11.57
CA THR A 278 -4.57 -12.74 11.91
C THR A 278 -5.01 -11.88 13.09
N ASN A 279 -4.27 -11.93 14.19
CA ASN A 279 -4.61 -11.30 15.47
C ASN A 279 -3.43 -10.52 16.07
N PHE A 280 -2.48 -10.09 15.26
CA PHE A 280 -1.31 -9.32 15.71
C PHE A 280 -0.81 -8.39 14.63
N THR A 281 -0.08 -7.37 15.04
CA THR A 281 0.67 -6.45 14.18
C THR A 281 2.14 -6.53 14.55
N VAL A 282 3.01 -6.42 13.55
CA VAL A 282 4.47 -6.41 13.71
C VAL A 282 5.03 -5.13 13.13
N GLY A 283 5.97 -4.52 13.84
CA GLY A 283 6.75 -3.37 13.40
C GLY A 283 8.25 -3.67 13.43
N LEU A 284 8.95 -3.28 12.38
CA LEU A 284 10.41 -3.25 12.34
C LEU A 284 10.86 -1.82 12.66
N LYS A 285 11.72 -1.68 13.65
CA LYS A 285 12.34 -0.38 14.01
C LYS A 285 13.57 -0.09 13.14
N SER A 286 13.93 1.17 13.05
CA SER A 286 15.10 1.65 12.32
C SER A 286 16.44 1.09 12.84
N ASP A 287 16.50 0.65 14.10
CA ASP A 287 17.65 -0.01 14.71
C ASP A 287 17.72 -1.52 14.43
N GLY A 288 16.76 -2.07 13.65
CA GLY A 288 16.66 -3.48 13.30
C GLY A 288 15.91 -4.33 14.32
N THR A 289 15.43 -3.77 15.43
CA THR A 289 14.60 -4.51 16.37
C THR A 289 13.18 -4.70 15.85
N VAL A 290 12.57 -5.84 16.20
CA VAL A 290 11.19 -6.17 15.86
C VAL A 290 10.32 -6.07 17.10
N ILE A 291 9.22 -5.35 16.97
CA ILE A 291 8.17 -5.27 18.00
C ILE A 291 6.88 -5.88 17.45
N ALA A 292 6.05 -6.40 18.33
CA ALA A 292 4.74 -6.93 17.97
C ALA A 292 3.72 -6.59 19.05
N THR A 293 2.46 -6.43 18.66
CA THR A 293 1.35 -6.42 19.61
C THR A 293 1.25 -7.79 20.28
N SER A 294 0.68 -7.84 21.47
CA SER A 294 0.63 -9.08 22.25
C SER A 294 -0.05 -10.20 21.45
N VAL A 295 0.66 -11.29 21.26
CA VAL A 295 0.07 -12.54 20.78
C VAL A 295 -0.52 -13.24 22.01
N PRO A 296 -1.81 -13.57 22.05
CA PRO A 296 -2.35 -14.39 23.14
C PRO A 296 -1.55 -15.69 23.23
N LYS A 297 -1.18 -16.06 24.44
CA LYS A 297 -0.45 -17.31 24.74
C LYS A 297 -1.33 -18.52 24.50
#